data_376d96152f8c81a8a5c26ae61a9a61d4
#
_entry.id   376d96152f8c81a8a5c26ae61a9a61d4
#
_cell.length_a   1.000
_cell.length_b   1.000
_cell.length_c   1.000
_cell.angle_alpha   90.00
_cell.angle_beta   90.00
_cell.angle_gamma   90.00
#
_symmetry.space_group_name_H-M   'P 1'
#
loop_
_entity.id
_entity.type
_entity.pdbx_description
1 polymer ?
#
loop_
_entity_poly.entity_id
_entity_poly.type
_entity_poly.pdbx_seq_one_letter_code
_entity_poly.pdbx_strand_id
1 'polypeptide(L)'
;SVEINCAFLELSCTLIPETLNRLAESGAKKIVVIPYLLFSAGHVKTEIPEILSEFSRSHPEVEIKYGNCLWPHENLVELSAERIRETLCSFPVETRDEIDVLVVGRGATDADAIGQFNEMMQKLRLRITCRKLHHSFIALAEPRYSDLLPRMLENGTTNLVIFPFYLFTGILVKRIEVLAGELKKKHSEKNIKIAPYFGSHPLMFQMLRDKIGETGN
;
A
#
# COMPACT_ATOMS: atom_id res chain seq x y z
N SER A 1 28.03 -5.02 -11.31
CA SER A 1 27.25 -5.16 -10.06
C SER A 1 26.22 -4.04 -10.02
N VAL A 2 25.00 -4.33 -9.60
CA VAL A 2 23.97 -3.30 -9.38
C VAL A 2 24.04 -2.90 -7.91
N GLU A 3 24.21 -1.62 -7.63
CA GLU A 3 24.10 -1.06 -6.29
C GLU A 3 22.66 -0.63 -6.05
N ILE A 4 22.11 -0.96 -4.88
CA ILE A 4 20.73 -0.59 -4.49
C ILE A 4 20.81 0.43 -3.36
N ASN A 5 20.19 1.59 -3.57
CA ASN A 5 20.08 2.65 -2.59
C ASN A 5 18.61 2.94 -2.30
N CYS A 6 18.32 3.37 -1.06
CA CYS A 6 17.00 3.80 -0.63
C CYS A 6 17.02 5.31 -0.42
N ALA A 7 16.01 6.00 -0.93
CA ALA A 7 15.82 7.43 -0.73
C ALA A 7 14.37 7.74 -0.40
N PHE A 8 14.15 8.84 0.28
CA PHE A 8 12.84 9.30 0.73
C PHE A 8 12.50 10.65 0.08
N LEU A 9 11.22 10.89 -0.14
CA LEU A 9 10.75 12.16 -0.65
C LEU A 9 10.86 13.26 0.41
N GLU A 10 10.48 12.91 1.65
CA GLU A 10 10.43 13.81 2.81
C GLU A 10 10.61 13.07 4.14
N LEU A 11 10.72 13.82 5.23
CA LEU A 11 10.73 13.32 6.61
C LEU A 11 11.84 12.28 6.92
N SER A 12 12.96 12.35 6.21
CA SER A 12 14.11 11.46 6.39
C SER A 12 15.41 12.22 6.20
N CYS A 13 16.52 11.68 6.73
CA CYS A 13 17.87 12.18 6.50
C CYS A 13 18.49 11.76 5.15
N THR A 14 17.80 10.94 4.37
CA THR A 14 18.28 10.45 3.06
C THR A 14 17.24 10.81 2.00
N LEU A 15 17.31 12.02 1.50
CA LEU A 15 16.39 12.53 0.50
C LEU A 15 16.80 12.11 -0.93
N ILE A 16 15.83 12.18 -1.87
CA ILE A 16 16.06 11.80 -3.27
C ILE A 16 17.17 12.64 -3.89
N PRO A 17 17.18 14.01 -3.82
CA PRO A 17 18.23 14.83 -4.43
C PRO A 17 19.63 14.51 -3.91
N GLU A 18 19.78 14.35 -2.59
CA GLU A 18 21.06 14.03 -1.95
C GLU A 18 21.60 12.67 -2.38
N THR A 19 20.68 11.68 -2.48
CA THR A 19 21.05 10.33 -2.92
C THR A 19 21.50 10.33 -4.38
N LEU A 20 20.78 11.03 -5.25
CA LEU A 20 21.13 11.12 -6.68
C LEU A 20 22.49 11.79 -6.86
N ASN A 21 22.76 12.92 -6.18
CA ASN A 21 24.04 13.61 -6.24
C ASN A 21 25.19 12.70 -5.77
N ARG A 22 25.03 12.03 -4.64
CA ARG A 22 26.02 11.07 -4.13
C ARG A 22 26.33 9.95 -5.12
N LEU A 23 25.31 9.42 -5.81
CA LEU A 23 25.48 8.38 -6.83
C LEU A 23 26.25 8.94 -8.06
N ALA A 24 25.95 10.14 -8.51
CA ALA A 24 26.68 10.78 -9.60
C ALA A 24 28.15 11.01 -9.22
N GLU A 25 28.42 11.54 -8.03
CA GLU A 25 29.77 11.74 -7.50
C GLU A 25 30.57 10.42 -7.37
N SER A 26 29.88 9.30 -7.08
CA SER A 26 30.49 7.97 -7.07
C SER A 26 30.73 7.37 -8.45
N GLY A 27 30.38 8.09 -9.53
CA GLY A 27 30.66 7.72 -10.91
C GLY A 27 29.54 6.90 -11.59
N ALA A 28 28.33 6.87 -11.03
CA ALA A 28 27.18 6.23 -11.66
C ALA A 28 26.89 6.86 -13.03
N LYS A 29 26.76 6.05 -14.07
CA LYS A 29 26.43 6.47 -15.44
C LYS A 29 24.95 6.24 -15.77
N LYS A 30 24.28 5.37 -15.03
CA LYS A 30 22.86 5.05 -15.17
C LYS A 30 22.25 4.84 -13.81
N ILE A 31 21.15 5.52 -13.52
CA ILE A 31 20.37 5.40 -12.31
C ILE A 31 18.93 5.03 -12.68
N VAL A 32 18.44 3.93 -12.13
CA VAL A 32 17.05 3.49 -12.26
C VAL A 32 16.31 3.84 -10.98
N VAL A 33 15.30 4.67 -11.08
CA VAL A 33 14.50 5.13 -9.94
C VAL A 33 13.14 4.42 -9.95
N ILE A 34 12.85 3.64 -8.91
CA ILE A 34 11.58 2.93 -8.76
C ILE A 34 10.82 3.53 -7.58
N PRO A 35 9.64 4.14 -7.81
CA PRO A 35 8.79 4.63 -6.73
C PRO A 35 8.16 3.46 -5.96
N TYR A 36 8.65 3.21 -4.74
CA TYR A 36 8.10 2.16 -3.88
C TYR A 36 6.81 2.65 -3.21
N LEU A 37 5.81 2.91 -4.05
CA LEU A 37 4.49 3.42 -3.71
C LEU A 37 3.41 2.49 -4.29
N LEU A 38 2.26 2.41 -3.63
CA LEU A 38 1.19 1.49 -4.03
C LEU A 38 0.55 1.92 -5.35
N PHE A 39 0.15 3.18 -5.45
CA PHE A 39 -0.59 3.73 -6.59
C PHE A 39 0.03 5.01 -7.10
N SER A 40 -0.24 5.34 -8.36
CA SER A 40 0.24 6.56 -9.01
C SER A 40 -0.63 7.75 -8.62
N ALA A 41 -0.12 8.62 -7.75
CA ALA A 41 -0.72 9.87 -7.31
C ALA A 41 0.29 11.03 -7.43
N GLY A 42 0.01 12.19 -6.87
CA GLY A 42 0.82 13.40 -7.00
C GLY A 42 2.33 13.20 -6.84
N HIS A 43 2.76 12.49 -5.81
CA HIS A 43 4.20 12.19 -5.62
C HIS A 43 4.83 11.47 -6.80
N VAL A 44 4.13 10.48 -7.39
CA VAL A 44 4.63 9.71 -8.54
C VAL A 44 4.55 10.50 -9.84
N LYS A 45 3.47 11.29 -10.01
CA LYS A 45 3.16 11.98 -11.27
C LYS A 45 3.87 13.32 -11.41
N THR A 46 4.18 14.00 -10.30
CA THR A 46 4.66 15.39 -10.30
C THR A 46 5.95 15.57 -9.54
N GLU A 47 5.95 15.32 -8.22
CA GLU A 47 7.08 15.71 -7.36
C GLU A 47 8.37 14.95 -7.67
N ILE A 48 8.29 13.61 -7.79
CA ILE A 48 9.49 12.82 -8.13
C ILE A 48 9.98 13.16 -9.55
N PRO A 49 9.13 13.23 -10.61
CA PRO A 49 9.56 13.67 -11.94
C PRO A 49 10.21 15.05 -11.98
N GLU A 50 9.73 16.04 -11.22
CA GLU A 50 10.34 17.36 -11.10
C GLU A 50 11.75 17.28 -10.54
N ILE A 51 11.95 16.53 -9.43
CA ILE A 51 13.26 16.30 -8.83
C ILE A 51 14.22 15.64 -9.83
N LEU A 52 13.75 14.59 -10.55
CA LEU A 52 14.57 13.89 -11.53
C LEU A 52 14.92 14.77 -12.72
N SER A 53 14.00 15.64 -13.16
CA SER A 53 14.24 16.61 -14.25
C SER A 53 15.30 17.65 -13.86
N GLU A 54 15.26 18.14 -12.62
CA GLU A 54 16.27 19.08 -12.11
C GLU A 54 17.65 18.43 -12.02
N PHE A 55 17.70 17.19 -11.48
CA PHE A 55 18.94 16.41 -11.43
C PHE A 55 19.51 16.16 -12.83
N SER A 56 18.70 15.74 -13.81
CA SER A 56 19.17 15.47 -15.18
C SER A 56 19.72 16.71 -15.88
N ARG A 57 19.22 17.90 -15.57
CA ARG A 57 19.78 19.15 -16.08
C ARG A 57 21.17 19.46 -15.51
N SER A 58 21.39 19.11 -14.25
CA SER A 58 22.67 19.34 -13.57
C SER A 58 23.71 18.23 -13.86
N HIS A 59 23.29 17.05 -14.26
CA HIS A 59 24.12 15.86 -14.49
C HIS A 59 23.78 15.22 -15.84
N PRO A 60 24.03 15.90 -16.98
CA PRO A 60 23.63 15.39 -18.30
C PRO A 60 24.40 14.12 -18.72
N GLU A 61 25.50 13.80 -18.02
CA GLU A 61 26.29 12.57 -18.22
C GLU A 61 25.71 11.31 -17.56
N VAL A 62 24.64 11.46 -16.73
CA VAL A 62 23.98 10.38 -16.02
C VAL A 62 22.62 10.08 -16.65
N GLU A 63 22.46 8.86 -17.16
CA GLU A 63 21.17 8.39 -17.67
C GLU A 63 20.21 8.12 -16.50
N ILE A 64 19.04 8.78 -16.46
CA ILE A 64 17.97 8.50 -15.51
C ILE A 64 16.85 7.71 -16.20
N LYS A 65 16.48 6.59 -15.62
CA LYS A 65 15.24 5.88 -15.95
C LYS A 65 14.28 5.91 -14.77
N TYR A 66 13.03 6.29 -15.01
CA TYR A 66 11.99 6.36 -14.00
C TYR A 66 10.93 5.29 -14.26
N GLY A 67 10.75 4.40 -13.30
CA GLY A 67 9.80 3.29 -13.38
C GLY A 67 8.44 3.61 -12.78
N ASN A 68 7.54 2.64 -12.91
CA ASN A 68 6.18 2.74 -12.39
C ASN A 68 6.11 2.33 -10.90
N CYS A 69 5.05 2.78 -10.21
CA CYS A 69 4.70 2.32 -8.87
C CYS A 69 4.36 0.82 -8.85
N LEU A 70 4.06 0.26 -7.68
CA LEU A 70 3.81 -1.17 -7.52
C LEU A 70 2.58 -1.67 -8.29
N TRP A 71 1.50 -0.88 -8.33
CA TRP A 71 0.34 -1.21 -9.15
C TRP A 71 0.62 -0.99 -10.66
N PRO A 72 0.12 -1.84 -11.56
CA PRO A 72 -0.81 -2.99 -11.39
C PRO A 72 -0.12 -4.37 -11.33
N HIS A 73 0.68 -4.64 -10.34
CA HIS A 73 1.35 -5.94 -10.22
C HIS A 73 0.44 -6.98 -9.55
N GLU A 74 0.31 -8.18 -10.16
CA GLU A 74 -0.56 -9.26 -9.65
C GLU A 74 -0.16 -9.74 -8.24
N ASN A 75 1.13 -9.74 -7.90
CA ASN A 75 1.59 -10.10 -6.57
C ASN A 75 1.07 -9.16 -5.47
N LEU A 76 0.66 -7.92 -5.80
CA LEU A 76 0.03 -7.03 -4.84
C LEU A 76 -1.36 -7.53 -4.45
N VAL A 77 -2.12 -8.03 -5.44
CA VAL A 77 -3.44 -8.64 -5.22
C VAL A 77 -3.29 -9.94 -4.44
N GLU A 78 -2.33 -10.79 -4.84
CA GLU A 78 -2.09 -12.09 -4.19
C GLU A 78 -1.66 -11.92 -2.73
N LEU A 79 -0.72 -11.02 -2.46
CA LEU A 79 -0.30 -10.73 -1.08
C LEU A 79 -1.44 -10.17 -0.23
N SER A 80 -2.30 -9.32 -0.81
CA SER A 80 -3.50 -8.83 -0.12
C SER A 80 -4.43 -9.98 0.25
N ALA A 81 -4.66 -10.90 -0.70
CA ALA A 81 -5.48 -12.08 -0.46
C ALA A 81 -4.86 -13.02 0.58
N GLU A 82 -3.55 -13.22 0.56
CA GLU A 82 -2.81 -14.05 1.52
C GLU A 82 -2.95 -13.49 2.94
N ARG A 83 -2.69 -12.18 3.15
CA ARG A 83 -2.85 -11.52 4.46
C ARG A 83 -4.26 -11.64 5.03
N ILE A 84 -5.26 -11.51 4.17
CA ILE A 84 -6.66 -11.67 4.56
C ILE A 84 -6.94 -13.15 4.90
N ARG A 85 -6.53 -14.10 4.05
CA ARG A 85 -6.75 -15.55 4.25
C ARG A 85 -6.09 -16.06 5.52
N GLU A 86 -4.84 -15.64 5.82
CA GLU A 86 -4.15 -15.95 7.08
C GLU A 86 -5.01 -15.57 8.29
N THR A 87 -5.63 -14.39 8.24
CA THR A 87 -6.48 -13.91 9.34
C THR A 87 -7.82 -14.62 9.37
N LEU A 88 -8.44 -14.90 8.22
CA LEU A 88 -9.68 -15.67 8.11
C LEU A 88 -9.52 -17.09 8.71
N CYS A 89 -8.35 -17.72 8.51
CA CYS A 89 -8.06 -19.04 9.09
C CYS A 89 -8.04 -19.06 10.62
N SER A 90 -7.92 -17.91 11.27
CA SER A 90 -7.97 -17.78 12.73
C SER A 90 -9.41 -17.77 13.31
N PHE A 91 -10.45 -17.69 12.46
CA PHE A 91 -11.84 -17.83 12.85
C PHE A 91 -12.27 -19.30 12.81
N PRO A 92 -13.30 -19.69 13.61
CA PRO A 92 -13.90 -21.02 13.50
C PRO A 92 -14.36 -21.30 12.06
N VAL A 93 -14.23 -22.55 11.63
CA VAL A 93 -14.55 -22.96 10.24
C VAL A 93 -15.99 -22.66 9.89
N GLU A 94 -16.90 -22.89 10.85
CA GLU A 94 -18.35 -22.73 10.72
C GLU A 94 -18.79 -21.28 10.47
N THR A 95 -17.94 -20.30 10.82
CA THR A 95 -18.27 -18.86 10.70
C THR A 95 -17.63 -18.19 9.49
N ARG A 96 -16.82 -18.90 8.70
CA ARG A 96 -16.01 -18.28 7.61
C ARG A 96 -16.86 -17.61 6.54
N ASP A 97 -18.00 -18.19 6.19
CA ASP A 97 -18.91 -17.62 5.19
C ASP A 97 -19.70 -16.39 5.73
N GLU A 98 -19.62 -16.15 7.04
CA GLU A 98 -20.28 -15.02 7.72
C GLU A 98 -19.33 -13.86 8.02
N ILE A 99 -18.06 -13.95 7.59
CA ILE A 99 -17.05 -12.94 7.89
C ILE A 99 -17.09 -11.82 6.83
N ASP A 100 -17.20 -10.60 7.28
CA ASP A 100 -16.96 -9.42 6.46
C ASP A 100 -15.47 -9.09 6.42
N VAL A 101 -15.02 -8.53 5.31
CA VAL A 101 -13.66 -8.01 5.17
C VAL A 101 -13.74 -6.52 4.87
N LEU A 102 -13.00 -5.70 5.62
CA LEU A 102 -12.86 -4.26 5.41
C LEU A 102 -11.41 -3.93 5.08
N VAL A 103 -11.14 -3.57 3.83
CA VAL A 103 -9.84 -3.07 3.39
C VAL A 103 -9.75 -1.58 3.68
N VAL A 104 -8.70 -1.15 4.37
CA VAL A 104 -8.53 0.25 4.79
C VAL A 104 -7.30 0.85 4.12
N GLY A 105 -7.54 1.71 3.11
CA GLY A 105 -6.48 2.48 2.45
C GLY A 105 -6.27 3.86 3.06
N ARG A 106 -5.23 4.56 2.58
CA ARG A 106 -5.00 5.97 2.94
C ARG A 106 -6.08 6.89 2.36
N GLY A 107 -6.50 6.62 1.13
CA GLY A 107 -7.23 7.54 0.28
C GLY A 107 -6.29 8.49 -0.49
N ALA A 108 -6.84 9.12 -1.49
CA ALA A 108 -6.18 10.12 -2.32
C ALA A 108 -7.19 11.15 -2.81
N THR A 109 -6.71 12.35 -3.15
CA THR A 109 -7.48 13.37 -3.88
C THR A 109 -7.40 13.13 -5.40
N ASP A 110 -6.44 12.35 -5.85
CA ASP A 110 -6.25 11.95 -7.25
C ASP A 110 -7.26 10.85 -7.61
N ALA A 111 -8.13 11.15 -8.59
CA ALA A 111 -9.17 10.22 -9.06
C ALA A 111 -8.61 8.94 -9.68
N ASP A 112 -7.46 9.02 -10.38
CA ASP A 112 -6.82 7.86 -10.99
C ASP A 112 -6.31 6.89 -9.91
N ALA A 113 -5.74 7.42 -8.81
CA ALA A 113 -5.29 6.60 -7.70
C ALA A 113 -6.47 5.88 -7.01
N ILE A 114 -7.62 6.54 -6.89
CA ILE A 114 -8.85 5.90 -6.40
C ILE A 114 -9.37 4.86 -7.40
N GLY A 115 -9.29 5.14 -8.69
CA GLY A 115 -9.63 4.19 -9.76
C GLY A 115 -8.76 2.92 -9.68
N GLN A 116 -7.45 3.08 -9.54
CA GLN A 116 -6.50 1.98 -9.36
C GLN A 116 -6.80 1.16 -8.08
N PHE A 117 -7.13 1.83 -6.98
CA PHE A 117 -7.54 1.13 -5.76
C PHE A 117 -8.83 0.32 -5.98
N ASN A 118 -9.83 0.88 -6.66
CA ASN A 118 -11.07 0.18 -6.96
C ASN A 118 -10.86 -1.04 -7.87
N GLU A 119 -9.99 -0.92 -8.87
CA GLU A 119 -9.59 -2.04 -9.73
C GLU A 119 -8.91 -3.15 -8.91
N MET A 120 -8.00 -2.78 -8.02
CA MET A 120 -7.38 -3.73 -7.09
C MET A 120 -8.43 -4.44 -6.23
N MET A 121 -9.44 -3.71 -5.70
CA MET A 121 -10.54 -4.29 -4.93
C MET A 121 -11.37 -5.29 -5.73
N GLN A 122 -11.62 -5.03 -7.02
CA GLN A 122 -12.32 -5.96 -7.92
C GLN A 122 -11.52 -7.25 -8.10
N LYS A 123 -10.21 -7.14 -8.36
CA LYS A 123 -9.32 -8.31 -8.48
C LYS A 123 -9.23 -9.09 -7.16
N LEU A 124 -9.13 -8.40 -6.03
CA LEU A 124 -9.08 -9.01 -4.70
C LEU A 124 -10.36 -9.80 -4.40
N ARG A 125 -11.53 -9.29 -4.79
CA ARG A 125 -12.80 -9.97 -4.62
C ARG A 125 -12.83 -11.36 -5.25
N LEU A 126 -12.11 -11.55 -6.34
CA LEU A 126 -12.00 -12.84 -7.03
C LEU A 126 -11.02 -13.82 -6.37
N ARG A 127 -10.23 -13.36 -5.40
CA ARG A 127 -9.17 -14.14 -4.75
C ARG A 127 -9.50 -14.57 -3.32
N ILE A 128 -10.55 -14.00 -2.71
CA ILE A 128 -10.95 -14.31 -1.33
C ILE A 128 -12.42 -14.73 -1.25
N THR A 129 -12.71 -15.62 -0.31
CA THR A 129 -14.08 -15.98 0.06
C THR A 129 -14.43 -15.29 1.37
N CYS A 130 -15.47 -14.46 1.35
CA CYS A 130 -16.00 -13.75 2.51
C CYS A 130 -17.45 -13.37 2.25
N ARG A 131 -18.23 -13.07 3.30
CA ARG A 131 -19.61 -12.61 3.18
C ARG A 131 -19.71 -11.34 2.32
N LYS A 132 -19.01 -10.29 2.72
CA LYS A 132 -18.92 -9.03 1.99
C LYS A 132 -17.50 -8.47 2.07
N LEU A 133 -17.04 -7.93 0.96
CA LEU A 133 -15.78 -7.18 0.88
C LEU A 133 -16.12 -5.68 0.80
N HIS A 134 -15.70 -4.95 1.82
CA HIS A 134 -15.85 -3.50 1.93
C HIS A 134 -14.51 -2.81 1.82
N HIS A 135 -14.54 -1.52 1.51
CA HIS A 135 -13.35 -0.67 1.64
C HIS A 135 -13.69 0.66 2.29
N SER A 136 -12.67 1.27 2.86
CA SER A 136 -12.74 2.62 3.43
C SER A 136 -11.37 3.27 3.41
N PHE A 137 -11.33 4.56 3.75
CA PHE A 137 -10.10 5.33 3.76
C PHE A 137 -9.92 6.03 5.11
N ILE A 138 -8.66 6.06 5.58
CA ILE A 138 -8.33 6.73 6.85
C ILE A 138 -8.29 8.26 6.69
N ALA A 139 -8.04 8.74 5.45
CA ALA A 139 -7.98 10.16 5.10
C ALA A 139 -8.31 10.36 3.60
N LEU A 140 -8.46 11.60 3.16
CA LEU A 140 -8.48 12.08 1.76
C LEU A 140 -9.58 11.53 0.83
N ALA A 141 -10.33 10.49 1.19
CA ALA A 141 -11.39 9.92 0.35
C ALA A 141 -12.52 9.32 1.20
N GLU A 142 -13.64 9.05 0.57
CA GLU A 142 -14.82 8.40 1.15
C GLU A 142 -14.98 6.96 0.62
N PRO A 143 -15.62 6.04 1.39
CA PRO A 143 -16.14 6.27 2.76
C PRO A 143 -15.01 6.32 3.80
N ARG A 144 -15.18 7.15 4.83
CA ARG A 144 -14.22 7.24 5.94
C ARG A 144 -14.27 6.01 6.83
N TYR A 145 -13.09 5.55 7.23
CA TYR A 145 -12.96 4.43 8.15
C TYR A 145 -13.63 4.69 9.50
N SER A 146 -13.49 5.93 10.02
CA SER A 146 -14.12 6.37 11.27
C SER A 146 -15.64 6.28 11.28
N ASP A 147 -16.26 6.42 10.11
CA ASP A 147 -17.71 6.44 9.97
C ASP A 147 -18.26 5.07 9.56
N LEU A 148 -17.53 4.37 8.69
CA LEU A 148 -17.99 3.08 8.16
C LEU A 148 -17.89 1.97 9.20
N LEU A 149 -16.78 1.87 9.94
CA LEU A 149 -16.56 0.78 10.89
C LEU A 149 -17.65 0.73 12.00
N PRO A 150 -17.99 1.84 12.69
CA PRO A 150 -19.09 1.82 13.66
C PRO A 150 -20.43 1.38 13.03
N ARG A 151 -20.76 1.94 11.85
CA ARG A 151 -22.00 1.58 11.14
C ARG A 151 -22.08 0.09 10.75
N MET A 152 -20.97 -0.51 10.32
CA MET A 152 -20.93 -1.94 10.03
C MET A 152 -21.27 -2.77 11.26
N LEU A 153 -20.72 -2.42 12.40
CA LEU A 153 -20.96 -3.12 13.66
C LEU A 153 -22.40 -2.94 14.14
N GLU A 154 -22.96 -1.72 14.05
CA GLU A 154 -24.35 -1.42 14.39
C GLU A 154 -25.34 -2.13 13.45
N ASN A 155 -25.02 -2.28 12.17
CA ASN A 155 -25.83 -2.93 11.15
C ASN A 155 -25.67 -4.47 11.09
N GLY A 156 -25.15 -5.10 12.15
CA GLY A 156 -25.18 -6.54 12.31
C GLY A 156 -23.93 -7.31 11.86
N THR A 157 -22.83 -6.63 11.51
CA THR A 157 -21.54 -7.31 11.33
C THR A 157 -21.07 -7.87 12.67
N THR A 158 -20.88 -9.17 12.76
CA THR A 158 -20.44 -9.89 13.98
C THR A 158 -19.00 -10.38 13.86
N ASN A 159 -18.61 -10.87 12.69
CA ASN A 159 -17.25 -11.33 12.38
C ASN A 159 -16.63 -10.41 11.33
N LEU A 160 -15.49 -9.81 11.63
CA LEU A 160 -14.85 -8.81 10.78
C LEU A 160 -13.35 -9.00 10.74
N VAL A 161 -12.79 -9.04 9.52
CA VAL A 161 -11.36 -8.86 9.25
C VAL A 161 -11.14 -7.45 8.75
N ILE A 162 -10.28 -6.68 9.40
CA ILE A 162 -9.81 -5.37 8.93
C ILE A 162 -8.42 -5.57 8.34
N PHE A 163 -8.25 -5.22 7.06
CA PHE A 163 -6.95 -5.29 6.38
C PHE A 163 -6.39 -3.89 6.14
N PRO A 164 -5.34 -3.47 6.87
CA PRO A 164 -4.62 -2.24 6.59
C PRO A 164 -3.83 -2.36 5.27
N PHE A 165 -4.28 -1.66 4.23
CA PHE A 165 -3.65 -1.65 2.91
C PHE A 165 -2.48 -0.66 2.87
N TYR A 166 -1.37 -1.05 3.53
CA TYR A 166 -0.18 -0.22 3.75
C TYR A 166 1.10 -1.02 3.56
N LEU A 167 2.12 -0.37 2.99
CA LEU A 167 3.46 -0.98 2.83
C LEU A 167 4.15 -1.21 4.17
N PHE A 168 4.04 -0.23 5.07
CA PHE A 168 4.74 -0.21 6.35
C PHE A 168 3.81 0.19 7.48
N THR A 169 4.25 -0.09 8.71
CA THR A 169 3.63 0.49 9.90
C THR A 169 3.78 2.01 9.93
N GLY A 170 2.99 2.67 10.75
CA GLY A 170 3.04 4.12 10.93
C GLY A 170 1.80 4.64 11.63
N ILE A 171 1.70 5.96 11.74
CA ILE A 171 0.61 6.62 12.48
C ILE A 171 -0.78 6.26 11.94
N LEU A 172 -0.92 6.05 10.62
CA LEU A 172 -2.21 5.71 10.03
C LEU A 172 -2.63 4.27 10.36
N VAL A 173 -1.69 3.31 10.32
CA VAL A 173 -1.94 1.93 10.75
C VAL A 173 -2.31 1.89 12.22
N LYS A 174 -1.60 2.64 13.07
CA LYS A 174 -1.93 2.76 14.50
C LYS A 174 -3.32 3.34 14.74
N ARG A 175 -3.77 4.33 13.95
CA ARG A 175 -5.14 4.86 14.03
C ARG A 175 -6.20 3.79 13.69
N ILE A 176 -5.91 2.91 12.72
CA ILE A 176 -6.79 1.78 12.39
C ILE A 176 -6.89 0.84 13.61
N GLU A 177 -5.75 0.49 14.20
CA GLU A 177 -5.67 -0.42 15.35
C GLU A 177 -6.38 0.15 16.58
N VAL A 178 -6.18 1.44 16.88
CA VAL A 178 -6.78 2.12 18.04
C VAL A 178 -8.31 2.10 17.93
N LEU A 179 -8.88 2.59 16.82
CA LEU A 179 -10.33 2.64 16.65
C LEU A 179 -10.95 1.23 16.66
N ALA A 180 -10.32 0.27 15.99
CA ALA A 180 -10.78 -1.12 16.03
C ALA A 180 -10.76 -1.70 17.45
N GLY A 181 -9.70 -1.41 18.22
CA GLY A 181 -9.56 -1.84 19.61
C GLY A 181 -10.60 -1.21 20.56
N GLU A 182 -10.92 0.07 20.38
CA GLU A 182 -11.97 0.76 21.14
C GLU A 182 -13.35 0.17 20.86
N LEU A 183 -13.67 -0.03 19.58
CA LEU A 183 -14.94 -0.60 19.17
C LEU A 183 -15.08 -2.07 19.57
N LYS A 184 -14.00 -2.84 19.53
CA LYS A 184 -13.99 -4.23 20.05
C LYS A 184 -14.28 -4.30 21.55
N LYS A 185 -13.80 -3.33 22.34
CA LYS A 185 -14.15 -3.25 23.76
C LYS A 185 -15.62 -2.89 23.99
N LYS A 186 -16.15 -1.95 23.17
CA LYS A 186 -17.54 -1.52 23.23
C LYS A 186 -18.53 -2.61 22.77
N HIS A 187 -18.10 -3.44 21.83
CA HIS A 187 -18.88 -4.53 21.24
C HIS A 187 -18.19 -5.87 21.49
N SER A 188 -18.10 -6.26 22.76
CA SER A 188 -17.35 -7.46 23.20
C SER A 188 -17.88 -8.78 22.61
N GLU A 189 -19.13 -8.81 22.17
CA GLU A 189 -19.79 -9.92 21.48
C GLU A 189 -19.32 -10.06 20.02
N LYS A 190 -18.64 -9.06 19.47
CA LYS A 190 -18.18 -9.03 18.09
C LYS A 190 -16.73 -9.55 17.97
N ASN A 191 -16.49 -10.32 16.94
CA ASN A 191 -15.17 -10.89 16.69
C ASN A 191 -14.44 -10.07 15.61
N ILE A 192 -13.68 -9.06 16.04
CA ILE A 192 -12.92 -8.17 15.17
C ILE A 192 -11.46 -8.56 15.21
N LYS A 193 -10.86 -8.84 14.04
CA LYS A 193 -9.43 -9.14 13.87
C LYS A 193 -8.81 -8.23 12.83
N ILE A 194 -7.54 -7.86 13.03
CA ILE A 194 -6.79 -7.02 12.12
C ILE A 194 -5.75 -7.91 11.44
N ALA A 195 -5.77 -7.92 10.10
CA ALA A 195 -4.76 -8.59 9.30
C ALA A 195 -3.45 -7.80 9.30
N PRO A 196 -2.29 -8.45 9.13
CA PRO A 196 -1.03 -7.75 8.97
C PRO A 196 -1.05 -6.87 7.71
N TYR A 197 -0.42 -5.69 7.75
CA TYR A 197 -0.08 -4.91 6.56
C TYR A 197 0.96 -5.65 5.70
N PHE A 198 1.35 -5.12 4.54
CA PHE A 198 2.24 -5.82 3.60
C PHE A 198 3.59 -6.19 4.23
N GLY A 199 4.30 -5.21 4.79
CA GLY A 199 5.59 -5.44 5.46
C GLY A 199 6.67 -6.01 4.55
N SER A 200 7.63 -6.67 5.16
CA SER A 200 8.73 -7.36 4.46
C SER A 200 8.29 -8.77 4.07
N HIS A 201 7.60 -8.88 2.92
CA HIS A 201 7.14 -10.17 2.40
C HIS A 201 7.91 -10.56 1.14
N PRO A 202 8.19 -11.86 0.86
CA PRO A 202 8.90 -12.28 -0.35
C PRO A 202 8.28 -11.77 -1.66
N LEU A 203 6.95 -11.72 -1.76
CA LEU A 203 6.25 -11.16 -2.92
C LEU A 203 6.53 -9.67 -3.13
N MET A 204 6.79 -8.89 -2.06
CA MET A 204 7.18 -7.49 -2.18
C MET A 204 8.55 -7.34 -2.83
N PHE A 205 9.52 -8.19 -2.45
CA PHE A 205 10.84 -8.20 -3.07
C PHE A 205 10.78 -8.65 -4.53
N GLN A 206 9.90 -9.61 -4.85
CA GLN A 206 9.69 -10.03 -6.23
C GLN A 206 9.12 -8.90 -7.07
N MET A 207 8.07 -8.21 -6.60
CA MET A 207 7.52 -7.04 -7.29
C MET A 207 8.58 -5.97 -7.56
N LEU A 208 9.41 -5.65 -6.57
CA LEU A 208 10.47 -4.67 -6.74
C LEU A 208 11.50 -5.11 -7.79
N ARG A 209 11.89 -6.39 -7.80
CA ARG A 209 12.80 -6.96 -8.81
C ARG A 209 12.21 -6.85 -10.21
N ASP A 210 10.93 -7.19 -10.36
CA ASP A 210 10.24 -7.15 -11.64
C ASP A 210 10.16 -5.71 -12.16
N LYS A 211 9.83 -4.73 -11.29
CA LYS A 211 9.83 -3.30 -11.63
C LYS A 211 11.20 -2.77 -12.04
N ILE A 212 12.27 -3.20 -11.38
CA ILE A 212 13.65 -2.87 -11.77
C ILE A 212 13.95 -3.45 -13.15
N GLY A 213 13.59 -4.71 -13.41
CA GLY A 213 13.77 -5.36 -14.70
C GLY A 213 13.01 -4.68 -15.84
N GLU A 214 11.73 -4.33 -15.61
CA GLU A 214 10.89 -3.61 -16.58
C GLU A 214 11.47 -2.24 -16.95
N THR A 215 12.07 -1.53 -16.00
CA THR A 215 12.56 -0.16 -16.19
C THR A 215 14.02 -0.14 -16.66
N GLY A 216 14.83 -1.09 -16.22
CA GLY A 216 16.28 -1.13 -16.48
C GLY A 216 16.66 -1.49 -17.92
N ASN A 217 15.79 -2.22 -18.61
CA ASN A 217 15.92 -2.57 -20.03
C ASN A 217 15.45 -1.39 -20.90
#